data_956290da234ea664dfa7f7cf41493207
#
_entry.id   956290da234ea664dfa7f7cf41493207
#
_cell.length_a   1.000
_cell.length_b   1.000
_cell.length_c   1.000
_cell.angle_alpha   90.00
_cell.angle_beta   90.00
_cell.angle_gamma   90.00
#
_symmetry.space_group_name_H-M   'P 1'
#
loop_
_entity.id
_entity.type
_entity.pdbx_description
1 polymer ?
#
loop_
_entity_poly.entity_id
_entity_poly.type
_entity_poly.pdbx_seq_one_letter_code
_entity_poly.pdbx_strand_id
1 'polypeptide(L)'
;LEKHKFNIPNLINWMEQNNIESKGLIVQQFQGGMSNPTFFLESANNKYVLRKKPPGKLLPKAHAVDREYKVMEALGKIDFPVPKMLGFCDDPSLIGTEFFMMDYLDGRIITTPEINGFSKEERNTICISLAETLAKLHKVDYASLGLASFGRPEGYIQRQIKLWSDQFQRSKEDITVAANFK
;
A
#
# COMPACT_ATOMS: atom_id res chain seq x y z
N LEU A 1 -5.69 12.96 11.68
CA LEU A 1 -4.61 13.67 12.37
C LEU A 1 -4.28 14.94 11.59
N GLU A 2 -4.13 16.08 12.28
CA GLU A 2 -3.86 17.39 11.64
C GLU A 2 -2.67 17.37 10.68
N LYS A 3 -1.60 16.68 11.03
CA LYS A 3 -0.37 16.56 10.22
C LYS A 3 -0.56 15.89 8.85
N HIS A 4 -1.70 15.28 8.59
CA HIS A 4 -2.00 14.60 7.32
C HIS A 4 -3.04 15.34 6.48
N LYS A 5 -3.55 16.49 6.96
CA LYS A 5 -4.44 17.35 6.17
C LYS A 5 -3.76 17.81 4.89
N PHE A 6 -4.54 17.99 3.86
CA PHE A 6 -4.09 18.45 2.55
C PHE A 6 -5.15 19.33 1.88
N ASN A 7 -4.78 19.97 0.78
CA ASN A 7 -5.65 20.88 0.04
C ASN A 7 -6.72 20.07 -0.74
N ILE A 8 -7.97 20.09 -0.26
CA ILE A 8 -9.09 19.40 -0.91
C ILE A 8 -9.44 20.01 -2.28
N PRO A 9 -9.51 21.33 -2.47
CA PRO A 9 -9.69 21.93 -3.79
C PRO A 9 -8.68 21.44 -4.84
N ASN A 10 -7.40 21.32 -4.50
CA ASN A 10 -6.40 20.80 -5.42
C ASN A 10 -6.65 19.33 -5.77
N LEU A 11 -7.08 18.53 -4.80
CA LEU A 11 -7.46 17.15 -5.05
C LEU A 11 -8.66 17.07 -6.00
N ILE A 12 -9.69 17.89 -5.79
CA ILE A 12 -10.87 17.96 -6.66
C ILE A 12 -10.46 18.28 -8.10
N ASN A 13 -9.62 19.29 -8.30
CA ASN A 13 -9.13 19.65 -9.64
C ASN A 13 -8.39 18.48 -10.30
N TRP A 14 -7.54 17.77 -9.54
CA TRP A 14 -6.86 16.60 -10.06
C TRP A 14 -7.83 15.46 -10.40
N MET A 15 -8.84 15.21 -9.58
CA MET A 15 -9.88 14.21 -9.85
C MET A 15 -10.63 14.53 -11.14
N GLU A 16 -11.04 15.77 -11.35
CA GLU A 16 -11.74 16.23 -12.56
C GLU A 16 -10.88 16.06 -13.82
N GLN A 17 -9.59 16.41 -13.75
CA GLN A 17 -8.64 16.22 -14.85
C GLN A 17 -8.43 14.74 -15.22
N ASN A 18 -8.66 13.83 -14.27
CA ASN A 18 -8.56 12.38 -14.47
C ASN A 18 -9.92 11.71 -14.70
N ASN A 19 -11.00 12.48 -14.96
CA ASN A 19 -12.37 11.99 -15.14
C ASN A 19 -12.90 11.18 -13.95
N ILE A 20 -12.50 11.56 -12.73
CA ILE A 20 -12.98 10.95 -11.48
C ILE A 20 -14.03 11.89 -10.88
N GLU A 21 -15.21 11.37 -10.55
CA GLU A 21 -16.28 12.17 -9.97
C GLU A 21 -15.88 12.75 -8.62
N SER A 22 -16.04 14.07 -8.46
CA SER A 22 -15.66 14.80 -7.23
C SER A 22 -16.82 15.58 -6.60
N LYS A 23 -18.03 15.52 -7.18
CA LYS A 23 -19.19 16.31 -6.72
C LYS A 23 -19.55 15.96 -5.28
N GLY A 24 -19.55 16.98 -4.41
CA GLY A 24 -19.92 16.79 -3.00
C GLY A 24 -18.88 16.01 -2.19
N LEU A 25 -17.62 16.02 -2.58
CA LEU A 25 -16.55 15.20 -2.02
C LEU A 25 -16.42 15.35 -0.51
N ILE A 26 -16.55 14.24 0.20
CA ILE A 26 -16.28 14.10 1.63
C ILE A 26 -14.99 13.28 1.77
N VAL A 27 -14.09 13.74 2.64
CA VAL A 27 -12.79 13.09 2.88
C VAL A 27 -12.67 12.74 4.35
N GLN A 28 -12.42 11.46 4.65
CA GLN A 28 -12.23 10.94 5.99
C GLN A 28 -10.94 10.13 6.07
N GLN A 29 -10.15 10.31 7.11
CA GLN A 29 -8.95 9.51 7.30
C GLN A 29 -9.31 8.19 8.00
N PHE A 30 -8.86 7.06 7.45
CA PHE A 30 -8.95 5.78 8.15
C PHE A 30 -8.14 5.80 9.45
N GLN A 31 -8.72 5.23 10.50
CA GLN A 31 -8.04 5.01 11.77
C GLN A 31 -7.18 3.73 11.64
N GLY A 32 -5.92 3.80 12.09
CA GLY A 32 -4.98 2.69 12.00
C GLY A 32 -4.10 2.73 10.74
N GLY A 33 -3.08 1.90 10.72
CA GLY A 33 -2.04 1.90 9.68
C GLY A 33 -0.93 2.92 9.98
N MET A 34 0.28 2.40 10.24
CA MET A 34 1.40 3.27 10.70
C MET A 34 2.28 3.77 9.54
N SER A 35 2.09 3.27 8.33
CA SER A 35 3.02 3.52 7.23
C SER A 35 2.59 4.64 6.30
N ASN A 36 1.50 4.46 5.55
CA ASN A 36 1.03 5.41 4.57
C ASN A 36 -0.37 5.91 4.94
N PRO A 37 -0.59 7.23 5.13
CA PRO A 37 -1.92 7.77 5.40
C PRO A 37 -2.90 7.38 4.29
N THR A 38 -4.03 6.82 4.70
CA THR A 38 -5.07 6.33 3.81
C THR A 38 -6.38 7.03 4.16
N PHE A 39 -7.12 7.44 3.14
CA PHE A 39 -8.35 8.22 3.27
C PHE A 39 -9.48 7.56 2.50
N PHE A 40 -10.65 7.56 3.10
CA PHE A 40 -11.91 7.27 2.45
C PHE A 40 -12.43 8.56 1.82
N LEU A 41 -12.83 8.48 0.57
CA LEU A 41 -13.43 9.57 -0.18
C LEU A 41 -14.80 9.13 -0.66
N GLU A 42 -15.80 9.99 -0.46
CA GLU A 42 -17.17 9.76 -0.92
C GLU A 42 -17.63 10.97 -1.73
N SER A 43 -18.04 10.72 -2.97
CA SER A 43 -18.68 11.67 -3.85
C SER A 43 -20.20 11.40 -3.90
N ALA A 44 -20.94 12.14 -4.72
CA ALA A 44 -22.37 11.97 -4.84
C ALA A 44 -22.80 10.53 -5.20
N ASN A 45 -22.01 9.82 -6.02
CA ASN A 45 -22.39 8.49 -6.52
C ASN A 45 -21.31 7.43 -6.32
N ASN A 46 -20.09 7.80 -5.92
CA ASN A 46 -18.94 6.90 -5.90
C ASN A 46 -18.15 6.98 -4.59
N LYS A 47 -17.47 5.89 -4.27
CA LYS A 47 -16.57 5.78 -3.12
C LYS A 47 -15.18 5.39 -3.58
N TYR A 48 -14.17 6.02 -2.98
CA TYR A 48 -12.78 5.82 -3.36
C TYR A 48 -11.88 5.70 -2.14
N VAL A 49 -10.68 5.22 -2.37
CA VAL A 49 -9.59 5.25 -1.40
C VAL A 49 -8.43 6.05 -1.98
N LEU A 50 -7.96 7.04 -1.23
CA LEU A 50 -6.72 7.75 -1.51
C LEU A 50 -5.64 7.28 -0.53
N ARG A 51 -4.47 6.93 -1.06
CA ARG A 51 -3.31 6.54 -0.27
C ARG A 51 -2.12 7.41 -0.65
N LYS A 52 -1.49 8.04 0.34
CA LYS A 52 -0.41 9.02 0.13
C LYS A 52 0.82 8.71 0.97
N LYS A 53 1.96 9.23 0.57
CA LYS A 53 3.17 9.25 1.42
C LYS A 53 2.92 10.12 2.65
N PRO A 54 3.48 9.79 3.81
CA PRO A 54 3.48 10.70 4.95
C PRO A 54 4.32 11.95 4.62
N PRO A 55 3.98 13.11 5.22
CA PRO A 55 4.78 14.32 5.04
C PRO A 55 6.13 14.21 5.77
N GLY A 56 7.12 14.98 5.32
CA GLY A 56 8.42 15.10 5.96
C GLY A 56 9.53 14.30 5.26
N LYS A 57 10.70 14.27 5.89
CA LYS A 57 11.88 13.57 5.36
C LYS A 57 11.75 12.07 5.62
N LEU A 58 11.64 11.30 4.56
CA LEU A 58 11.47 9.85 4.61
C LEU A 58 12.79 9.14 4.34
N LEU A 59 12.93 7.93 4.89
CA LEU A 59 14.06 7.06 4.54
C LEU A 59 13.94 6.62 3.07
N PRO A 60 15.06 6.47 2.36
CA PRO A 60 15.06 5.98 0.98
C PRO A 60 14.30 4.66 0.87
N LYS A 61 13.41 4.55 -0.12
CA LYS A 61 12.55 3.39 -0.37
C LYS A 61 11.48 3.08 0.69
N ALA A 62 11.41 3.85 1.78
CA ALA A 62 10.27 3.77 2.68
C ALA A 62 9.05 4.45 2.04
N HIS A 63 7.85 3.95 2.37
CA HIS A 63 6.60 4.57 1.95
C HIS A 63 6.42 4.71 0.42
N ALA A 64 6.88 3.72 -0.35
CA ALA A 64 6.90 3.72 -1.81
C ALA A 64 5.50 3.47 -2.42
N VAL A 65 4.60 4.47 -2.35
CA VAL A 65 3.24 4.40 -2.88
C VAL A 65 3.22 4.22 -4.41
N ASP A 66 4.22 4.72 -5.11
CA ASP A 66 4.45 4.49 -6.54
C ASP A 66 4.62 3.00 -6.87
N ARG A 67 5.30 2.27 -6.01
CA ARG A 67 5.49 0.83 -6.15
C ARG A 67 4.21 0.05 -5.85
N GLU A 68 3.48 0.46 -4.81
CA GLU A 68 2.17 -0.13 -4.48
C GLU A 68 1.20 0.05 -5.67
N TYR A 69 1.08 1.27 -6.18
CA TYR A 69 0.26 1.56 -7.36
C TYR A 69 0.63 0.70 -8.55
N LYS A 70 1.91 0.67 -8.93
CA LYS A 70 2.41 -0.06 -10.10
C LYS A 70 2.09 -1.56 -10.06
N VAL A 71 2.21 -2.19 -8.90
CA VAL A 71 1.89 -3.61 -8.76
C VAL A 71 0.39 -3.84 -8.87
N MET A 72 -0.43 -3.06 -8.16
CA MET A 72 -1.89 -3.22 -8.20
C MET A 72 -2.46 -2.92 -9.59
N GLU A 73 -1.96 -1.89 -10.28
CA GLU A 73 -2.34 -1.59 -11.65
C GLU A 73 -2.00 -2.75 -12.60
N ALA A 74 -0.82 -3.34 -12.46
CA ALA A 74 -0.41 -4.48 -13.28
C ALA A 74 -1.29 -5.72 -13.01
N LEU A 75 -1.57 -6.02 -11.75
CA LEU A 75 -2.43 -7.14 -11.36
C LEU A 75 -3.88 -6.96 -11.80
N GLY A 76 -4.39 -5.73 -11.81
CA GLY A 76 -5.73 -5.42 -12.29
C GLY A 76 -5.94 -5.74 -13.79
N LYS A 77 -4.87 -5.89 -14.57
CA LYS A 77 -4.94 -6.26 -15.99
C LYS A 77 -5.22 -7.75 -16.23
N ILE A 78 -5.11 -8.59 -15.21
CA ILE A 78 -5.22 -10.06 -15.30
C ILE A 78 -6.33 -10.63 -14.40
N ASP A 79 -7.34 -9.85 -14.09
CA ASP A 79 -8.46 -10.25 -13.22
C ASP A 79 -7.99 -10.80 -11.86
N PHE A 80 -6.96 -10.20 -11.30
CA PHE A 80 -6.53 -10.47 -9.93
C PHE A 80 -7.34 -9.62 -8.95
N PRO A 81 -7.72 -10.11 -7.75
CA PRO A 81 -8.59 -9.40 -6.82
C PRO A 81 -7.88 -8.21 -6.13
N VAL A 82 -7.65 -7.17 -6.89
CA VAL A 82 -7.15 -5.85 -6.43
C VAL A 82 -8.18 -4.77 -6.74
N PRO A 83 -8.20 -3.66 -5.99
CA PRO A 83 -9.01 -2.50 -6.34
C PRO A 83 -8.62 -1.97 -7.72
N LYS A 84 -9.59 -1.45 -8.46
CA LYS A 84 -9.29 -0.74 -9.71
C LYS A 84 -8.51 0.53 -9.40
N MET A 85 -7.35 0.67 -10.03
CA MET A 85 -6.53 1.88 -9.94
C MET A 85 -7.15 3.00 -10.78
N LEU A 86 -7.31 4.18 -10.21
CA LEU A 86 -7.91 5.34 -10.86
C LEU A 86 -6.88 6.36 -11.31
N GLY A 87 -5.72 6.39 -10.68
CA GLY A 87 -4.60 7.24 -11.07
C GLY A 87 -3.54 7.39 -9.99
N PHE A 88 -2.35 7.76 -10.42
CA PHE A 88 -1.19 8.08 -9.58
C PHE A 88 -0.76 9.52 -9.84
N CYS A 89 -0.44 10.24 -8.78
CA CYS A 89 0.08 11.60 -8.84
C CYS A 89 1.45 11.65 -8.19
N ASP A 90 2.45 12.01 -8.95
CA ASP A 90 3.84 12.19 -8.51
C ASP A 90 4.18 13.66 -8.19
N ASP A 91 3.24 14.58 -8.40
CA ASP A 91 3.42 15.99 -8.08
C ASP A 91 3.06 16.31 -6.61
N PRO A 92 4.07 16.54 -5.75
CA PRO A 92 3.81 16.86 -4.35
C PRO A 92 3.20 18.26 -4.15
N SER A 93 3.20 19.13 -5.16
CA SER A 93 2.62 20.48 -5.04
C SER A 93 1.10 20.45 -4.87
N LEU A 94 0.43 19.38 -5.31
CA LEU A 94 -1.02 19.25 -5.26
C LEU A 94 -1.54 19.07 -3.82
N ILE A 95 -1.07 18.03 -3.13
CA ILE A 95 -1.52 17.69 -1.77
C ILE A 95 -0.37 17.47 -0.78
N GLY A 96 0.82 17.97 -1.12
CA GLY A 96 2.01 17.94 -0.26
C GLY A 96 2.87 16.68 -0.39
N THR A 97 2.40 15.63 -1.03
CA THR A 97 3.14 14.36 -1.24
C THR A 97 2.56 13.59 -2.42
N GLU A 98 3.32 12.66 -2.97
CA GLU A 98 2.82 11.69 -3.94
C GLU A 98 1.66 10.87 -3.37
N PHE A 99 0.70 10.50 -4.22
CA PHE A 99 -0.47 9.71 -3.85
C PHE A 99 -1.01 8.91 -5.02
N PHE A 100 -1.87 7.95 -4.71
CA PHE A 100 -2.73 7.30 -5.72
C PHE A 100 -4.16 7.17 -5.21
N MET A 101 -5.06 7.01 -6.18
CA MET A 101 -6.47 6.72 -5.92
C MET A 101 -6.87 5.38 -6.52
N MET A 102 -7.77 4.71 -5.84
CA MET A 102 -8.37 3.44 -6.24
C MET A 102 -9.83 3.36 -5.84
N ASP A 103 -10.59 2.46 -6.43
CA ASP A 103 -11.96 2.18 -6.01
C ASP A 103 -12.00 1.71 -4.55
N TYR A 104 -13.04 2.11 -3.84
CA TYR A 104 -13.35 1.55 -2.53
C TYR A 104 -14.02 0.19 -2.70
N LEU A 105 -13.46 -0.82 -2.06
CA LEU A 105 -14.07 -2.15 -1.98
C LEU A 105 -14.78 -2.27 -0.64
N ASP A 106 -16.09 -2.47 -0.68
CA ASP A 106 -16.85 -2.79 0.52
C ASP A 106 -16.57 -4.23 0.95
N GLY A 107 -16.27 -4.43 2.22
CA GLY A 107 -15.88 -5.73 2.73
C GLY A 107 -15.61 -5.75 4.23
N ARG A 108 -15.45 -6.96 4.75
CA ARG A 108 -15.13 -7.19 6.15
C ARG A 108 -13.63 -7.16 6.38
N ILE A 109 -13.17 -6.31 7.30
CA ILE A 109 -11.76 -6.24 7.68
C ILE A 109 -11.51 -7.22 8.83
N ILE A 110 -10.66 -8.21 8.59
CA ILE A 110 -10.24 -9.18 9.60
C ILE A 110 -8.96 -8.64 10.24
N THR A 111 -9.03 -8.27 11.51
CA THR A 111 -7.94 -7.59 12.22
C THR A 111 -7.15 -8.50 13.15
N THR A 112 -7.64 -9.71 13.43
CA THR A 112 -7.01 -10.65 14.35
C THR A 112 -6.77 -12.00 13.70
N PRO A 113 -5.65 -12.67 13.99
CA PRO A 113 -5.35 -14.00 13.45
C PRO A 113 -6.40 -15.07 13.80
N GLU A 114 -7.08 -14.89 14.94
CA GLU A 114 -8.12 -15.82 15.45
C GLU A 114 -9.40 -15.75 14.64
N ILE A 115 -9.55 -14.74 13.76
CA ILE A 115 -10.74 -14.53 12.92
C ILE A 115 -12.01 -14.57 13.79
N ASN A 116 -12.00 -13.77 14.87
CA ASN A 116 -13.10 -13.72 15.83
C ASN A 116 -14.41 -13.24 15.18
N GLY A 117 -15.54 -13.77 15.66
CA GLY A 117 -16.87 -13.42 15.13
C GLY A 117 -17.31 -14.24 13.91
N PHE A 118 -16.52 -15.24 13.50
CA PHE A 118 -16.85 -16.15 12.40
C PHE A 118 -17.00 -17.59 12.89
N SER A 119 -17.89 -18.37 12.27
CA SER A 119 -18.04 -19.81 12.53
C SER A 119 -16.77 -20.59 12.10
N LYS A 120 -16.66 -21.84 12.49
CA LYS A 120 -15.54 -22.70 12.07
C LYS A 120 -15.51 -22.88 10.56
N GLU A 121 -16.66 -23.03 9.96
CA GLU A 121 -16.84 -23.21 8.50
C GLU A 121 -16.44 -21.95 7.74
N GLU A 122 -16.87 -20.78 8.20
CA GLU A 122 -16.47 -19.50 7.61
C GLU A 122 -14.97 -19.26 7.73
N ARG A 123 -14.37 -19.54 8.89
CA ARG A 123 -12.91 -19.44 9.06
C ARG A 123 -12.15 -20.34 8.11
N ASN A 124 -12.61 -21.58 7.94
CA ASN A 124 -12.00 -22.52 6.97
C ASN A 124 -12.08 -21.97 5.55
N THR A 125 -13.24 -21.45 5.14
CA THR A 125 -13.45 -20.84 3.82
C THR A 125 -12.53 -19.63 3.61
N ILE A 126 -12.40 -18.76 4.60
CA ILE A 126 -11.49 -17.59 4.56
C ILE A 126 -10.04 -18.04 4.38
N CYS A 127 -9.57 -19.04 5.16
CA CYS A 127 -8.20 -19.55 5.07
C CYS A 127 -7.92 -20.19 3.70
N ILE A 128 -8.86 -20.97 3.17
CA ILE A 128 -8.74 -21.58 1.84
C ILE A 128 -8.65 -20.48 0.77
N SER A 129 -9.57 -19.52 0.79
CA SER A 129 -9.59 -18.41 -0.17
C SER A 129 -8.28 -17.59 -0.13
N LEU A 130 -7.74 -17.34 1.07
CA LEU A 130 -6.44 -16.69 1.23
C LEU A 130 -5.31 -17.51 0.58
N ALA A 131 -5.26 -18.81 0.84
CA ALA A 131 -4.25 -19.70 0.29
C ALA A 131 -4.34 -19.79 -1.24
N GLU A 132 -5.55 -19.88 -1.80
CA GLU A 132 -5.79 -19.89 -3.24
C GLU A 132 -5.37 -18.58 -3.90
N THR A 133 -5.70 -17.44 -3.27
CA THR A 133 -5.30 -16.12 -3.76
C THR A 133 -3.78 -15.98 -3.75
N LEU A 134 -3.11 -16.42 -2.69
CA LEU A 134 -1.65 -16.42 -2.62
C LEU A 134 -1.03 -17.35 -3.69
N ALA A 135 -1.60 -18.52 -3.90
CA ALA A 135 -1.15 -19.43 -4.96
C ALA A 135 -1.32 -18.83 -6.36
N LYS A 136 -2.42 -18.11 -6.61
CA LYS A 136 -2.64 -17.34 -7.85
C LYS A 136 -1.57 -16.28 -8.02
N LEU A 137 -1.26 -15.52 -6.96
CA LEU A 137 -0.22 -14.48 -6.99
C LEU A 137 1.16 -15.08 -7.34
N HIS A 138 1.52 -16.21 -6.75
CA HIS A 138 2.80 -16.88 -7.03
C HIS A 138 2.92 -17.41 -8.46
N LYS A 139 1.80 -17.64 -9.15
CA LYS A 139 1.76 -18.09 -10.55
C LYS A 139 1.78 -16.96 -11.56
N VAL A 140 1.69 -15.70 -11.12
CA VAL A 140 1.66 -14.55 -12.01
C VAL A 140 2.99 -14.44 -12.76
N ASP A 141 2.93 -14.38 -14.08
CA ASP A 141 4.06 -13.97 -14.90
C ASP A 141 4.25 -12.46 -14.80
N TYR A 142 5.00 -12.04 -13.81
CA TYR A 142 5.27 -10.63 -13.55
C TYR A 142 6.03 -9.94 -14.68
N ALA A 143 6.79 -10.70 -15.50
CA ALA A 143 7.53 -10.14 -16.63
C ALA A 143 6.59 -9.71 -17.74
N SER A 144 5.58 -10.53 -18.07
CA SER A 144 4.55 -10.20 -19.06
C SER A 144 3.71 -8.98 -18.66
N LEU A 145 3.61 -8.69 -17.36
CA LEU A 145 2.91 -7.53 -16.81
C LEU A 145 3.78 -6.26 -16.74
N GLY A 146 4.99 -6.27 -17.32
CA GLY A 146 5.90 -5.13 -17.31
C GLY A 146 6.60 -4.92 -15.94
N LEU A 147 6.61 -5.92 -15.06
CA LEU A 147 7.24 -5.85 -13.75
C LEU A 147 8.64 -6.49 -13.70
N ALA A 148 9.24 -6.88 -14.83
CA ALA A 148 10.56 -7.50 -14.87
C ALA A 148 11.66 -6.68 -14.17
N SER A 149 11.61 -5.35 -14.29
CA SER A 149 12.53 -4.42 -13.64
C SER A 149 12.09 -3.96 -12.24
N PHE A 150 10.95 -4.44 -11.74
CA PHE A 150 10.38 -4.01 -10.46
C PHE A 150 11.24 -4.42 -9.27
N GLY A 151 11.93 -5.55 -9.36
CA GLY A 151 12.82 -6.10 -8.36
C GLY A 151 14.14 -6.58 -8.96
N ARG A 152 14.95 -7.20 -8.12
CA ARG A 152 16.18 -7.90 -8.51
C ARG A 152 16.03 -9.36 -8.08
N PRO A 153 15.57 -10.26 -8.96
CA PRO A 153 15.28 -11.65 -8.59
C PRO A 153 16.54 -12.41 -8.16
N GLU A 154 17.67 -12.18 -8.85
CA GLU A 154 18.92 -12.88 -8.56
C GLU A 154 19.62 -12.36 -7.31
N GLY A 155 20.31 -13.27 -6.61
CA GLY A 155 21.13 -12.93 -5.44
C GLY A 155 20.38 -12.33 -4.26
N TYR A 156 19.06 -12.62 -4.12
CA TYR A 156 18.23 -12.04 -3.06
C TYR A 156 18.77 -12.35 -1.66
N ILE A 157 19.07 -13.60 -1.38
CA ILE A 157 19.55 -14.04 -0.05
C ILE A 157 20.86 -13.36 0.32
N GLN A 158 21.83 -13.33 -0.60
CA GLN A 158 23.12 -12.69 -0.38
C GLN A 158 22.96 -11.19 -0.07
N ARG A 159 22.07 -10.51 -0.79
CA ARG A 159 21.78 -9.10 -0.52
C ARG A 159 21.11 -8.89 0.82
N GLN A 160 20.19 -9.79 1.23
CA GLN A 160 19.56 -9.70 2.54
C GLN A 160 20.56 -9.92 3.68
N ILE A 161 21.38 -10.95 3.58
CA ILE A 161 22.44 -11.20 4.57
C ILE A 161 23.34 -9.98 4.70
N LYS A 162 23.84 -9.44 3.56
CA LYS A 162 24.66 -8.23 3.58
C LYS A 162 23.95 -7.04 4.21
N LEU A 163 22.70 -6.77 3.80
CA LEU A 163 21.90 -5.64 4.31
C LEU A 163 21.75 -5.72 5.83
N TRP A 164 21.32 -6.86 6.34
CA TRP A 164 21.12 -7.06 7.78
C TRP A 164 22.42 -7.07 8.57
N SER A 165 23.50 -7.63 8.02
CA SER A 165 24.82 -7.55 8.63
C SER A 165 25.33 -6.12 8.73
N ASP A 166 25.22 -5.34 7.65
CA ASP A 166 25.63 -3.93 7.64
C ASP A 166 24.77 -3.10 8.62
N GLN A 167 23.47 -3.38 8.70
CA GLN A 167 22.57 -2.70 9.63
C GLN A 167 22.91 -3.06 11.09
N PHE A 168 23.17 -4.32 11.38
CA PHE A 168 23.59 -4.76 12.70
C PHE A 168 24.92 -4.11 13.13
N GLN A 169 25.92 -4.03 12.23
CA GLN A 169 27.20 -3.37 12.56
C GLN A 169 27.00 -1.89 12.88
N ARG A 170 26.17 -1.16 12.13
CA ARG A 170 25.83 0.26 12.44
C ARG A 170 25.13 0.41 13.78
N SER A 171 24.22 -0.49 14.11
CA SER A 171 23.50 -0.48 15.40
C SER A 171 24.42 -0.78 16.59
N LYS A 172 25.57 -1.45 16.37
CA LYS A 172 26.54 -1.70 17.43
C LYS A 172 27.24 -0.44 17.93
N GLU A 173 27.36 0.58 17.10
CA GLU A 173 27.97 1.86 17.48
C GLU A 173 27.11 2.62 18.50
N ASP A 174 25.80 2.35 18.50
CA ASP A 174 24.81 3.02 19.38
C ASP A 174 24.40 2.18 20.60
N ILE A 175 24.73 0.88 20.65
CA ILE A 175 24.29 -0.02 21.72
C ILE A 175 25.50 -0.77 22.27
N THR A 176 25.78 -0.61 23.56
CA THR A 176 26.69 -1.50 24.30
C THR A 176 26.07 -2.90 24.34
N VAL A 177 26.41 -3.74 23.35
CA VAL A 177 25.97 -5.15 23.33
C VAL A 177 26.63 -5.86 24.49
N ALA A 178 25.85 -6.38 25.44
CA ALA A 178 26.37 -7.17 26.53
C ALA A 178 27.26 -8.28 26.00
N ALA A 179 28.43 -8.49 26.66
CA ALA A 179 29.52 -9.35 26.21
C ALA A 179 29.16 -10.84 25.97
N ASN A 180 27.92 -11.22 26.20
CA ASN A 180 27.40 -12.59 26.10
C ASN A 180 26.90 -12.99 24.70
N PHE A 181 26.97 -12.08 23.71
CA PHE A 181 26.70 -12.38 22.31
C PHE A 181 28.04 -12.44 21.52
N LYS A 182 28.79 -13.51 21.79
CA LYS A 182 29.90 -13.91 20.92
C LYS A 182 29.51 -15.12 20.08
#